data_029aed5fe5e2433cdef939cc19a942ac
#
_entry.id   029aed5fe5e2433cdef939cc19a942ac
#
_cell.length_a   1.000
_cell.length_b   1.000
_cell.length_c   1.000
_cell.angle_alpha   90.00
_cell.angle_beta   90.00
_cell.angle_gamma   90.00
#
_symmetry.space_group_name_H-M   'P 1'
#
loop_
_entity.id
_entity.type
_entity.pdbx_description
1 polymer ?
#
loop_
_entity_poly.entity_id
_entity_poly.type
_entity_poly.pdbx_seq_one_letter_code
_entity_poly.pdbx_strand_id
1 'polypeptide(L)'
;MQNNSNLVSVVMSAYNSERTIAESIESILNQSYQNIEFLIIDDCSTDKTSEIIESYIEKNNNIKFIKNKINLGLTKSLNILIEKSSGQYIARQDADDVSLHHRVQEQMKLLKSKNLDFCTTRAIIKDSMKLRPGVSSFLPKKVVLKFKNPF
;
A
#
# COMPACT_ATOMS: atom_id res chain seq x y z
N MET A 1 9.06 13.50 20.64
CA MET A 1 7.89 12.80 20.09
C MET A 1 7.80 13.19 18.62
N GLN A 2 8.03 12.26 17.70
CA GLN A 2 7.83 12.54 16.28
C GLN A 2 6.34 12.83 16.07
N ASN A 3 6.07 13.97 15.47
CA ASN A 3 4.71 14.37 15.14
C ASN A 3 4.22 13.50 13.97
N ASN A 4 3.53 12.39 14.26
CA ASN A 4 3.00 11.45 13.27
C ASN A 4 1.81 12.02 12.47
N SER A 5 1.57 13.33 12.59
CA SER A 5 0.53 14.00 11.81
C SER A 5 0.83 13.83 10.32
N ASN A 6 -0.11 13.21 9.61
CA ASN A 6 -0.05 12.96 8.17
C ASN A 6 0.90 11.83 7.70
N LEU A 7 1.42 10.99 8.60
CA LEU A 7 2.14 9.79 8.18
C LEU A 7 1.18 8.84 7.45
N VAL A 8 1.60 8.35 6.29
CA VAL A 8 0.88 7.34 5.51
C VAL A 8 1.61 6.01 5.64
N SER A 9 0.93 5.00 6.17
CA SER A 9 1.42 3.62 6.14
C SER A 9 0.96 2.97 4.84
N VAL A 10 1.88 2.75 3.91
CA VAL A 10 1.61 1.92 2.74
C VAL A 10 1.74 0.47 3.16
N VAL A 11 0.72 -0.34 2.88
CA VAL A 11 0.67 -1.76 3.26
C VAL A 11 0.58 -2.64 2.00
N MET A 12 1.47 -3.63 1.88
CA MET A 12 1.54 -4.54 0.74
C MET A 12 1.67 -5.98 1.22
N SER A 13 0.77 -6.86 0.76
CA SER A 13 0.91 -8.30 0.91
C SER A 13 1.37 -8.90 -0.40
N ALA A 14 2.43 -9.71 -0.36
CA ALA A 14 3.00 -10.38 -1.51
C ALA A 14 2.92 -11.91 -1.33
N TYR A 15 2.61 -12.62 -2.40
CA TYR A 15 2.68 -14.07 -2.49
C TYR A 15 3.04 -14.48 -3.92
N ASN A 16 4.18 -15.15 -4.10
CA ASN A 16 4.68 -15.60 -5.40
C ASN A 16 4.65 -14.48 -6.45
N SER A 17 5.26 -13.34 -6.12
CA SER A 17 5.22 -12.11 -6.92
C SER A 17 6.59 -11.73 -7.49
N GLU A 18 7.53 -12.68 -7.66
CA GLU A 18 8.91 -12.39 -8.07
C GLU A 18 9.02 -11.56 -9.36
N ARG A 19 8.00 -11.65 -10.26
CA ARG A 19 8.00 -10.94 -11.54
C ARG A 19 7.60 -9.48 -11.46
N THR A 20 6.90 -9.09 -10.40
CA THR A 20 6.23 -7.77 -10.31
C THR A 20 6.64 -6.98 -9.08
N ILE A 21 7.05 -7.67 -8.02
CA ILE A 21 7.28 -7.07 -6.69
C ILE A 21 8.31 -5.92 -6.74
N ALA A 22 9.37 -6.05 -7.54
CA ALA A 22 10.40 -5.02 -7.65
C ALA A 22 9.82 -3.70 -8.20
N GLU A 23 9.09 -3.75 -9.32
CA GLU A 23 8.44 -2.59 -9.94
C GLU A 23 7.41 -1.96 -8.99
N SER A 24 6.66 -2.79 -8.26
CA SER A 24 5.70 -2.33 -7.27
C SER A 24 6.36 -1.59 -6.11
N ILE A 25 7.45 -2.15 -5.52
CA ILE A 25 8.21 -1.51 -4.44
C ILE A 25 8.79 -0.17 -4.91
N GLU A 26 9.45 -0.13 -6.07
CA GLU A 26 10.03 1.08 -6.64
C GLU A 26 8.98 2.17 -6.85
N SER A 27 7.78 1.80 -7.27
CA SER A 27 6.69 2.74 -7.48
C SER A 27 6.24 3.46 -6.20
N ILE A 28 6.39 2.79 -5.03
CA ILE A 28 6.11 3.38 -3.72
C ILE A 28 7.31 4.19 -3.21
N LEU A 29 8.53 3.69 -3.37
CA LEU A 29 9.73 4.43 -2.97
C LEU A 29 9.89 5.74 -3.73
N ASN A 30 9.43 5.79 -4.98
CA ASN A 30 9.47 6.97 -5.84
C ASN A 30 8.24 7.88 -5.73
N GLN A 31 7.41 7.75 -4.67
CA GLN A 31 6.29 8.67 -4.47
C GLN A 31 6.75 10.09 -4.15
N SER A 32 6.05 11.10 -4.68
CA SER A 32 6.31 12.52 -4.37
C SER A 32 5.97 12.89 -2.92
N TYR A 33 5.08 12.14 -2.28
CA TYR A 33 4.76 12.29 -0.87
C TYR A 33 5.80 11.58 -0.01
N GLN A 34 6.56 12.32 0.79
CA GLN A 34 7.74 11.78 1.50
C GLN A 34 7.43 11.20 2.89
N ASN A 35 6.32 11.60 3.53
CA ASN A 35 5.99 11.13 4.88
C ASN A 35 5.28 9.76 4.83
N ILE A 36 6.04 8.75 4.40
CA ILE A 36 5.58 7.37 4.21
C ILE A 36 6.42 6.41 5.06
N GLU A 37 5.76 5.49 5.75
CA GLU A 37 6.33 4.20 6.13
C GLU A 37 5.77 3.13 5.20
N PHE A 38 6.58 2.15 4.82
CA PHE A 38 6.18 1.10 3.92
C PHE A 38 6.28 -0.26 4.60
N LEU A 39 5.14 -0.93 4.80
CA LEU A 39 5.05 -2.24 5.43
C LEU A 39 4.76 -3.30 4.38
N ILE A 40 5.62 -4.28 4.27
CA ILE A 40 5.49 -5.40 3.33
C ILE A 40 5.41 -6.71 4.11
N ILE A 41 4.49 -7.58 3.74
CA ILE A 41 4.41 -8.94 4.24
C ILE A 41 4.53 -9.93 3.10
N ASP A 42 5.48 -10.87 3.23
CA ASP A 42 5.54 -12.05 2.38
C ASP A 42 4.69 -13.16 2.98
N ASP A 43 3.62 -13.52 2.30
CA ASP A 43 2.66 -14.53 2.76
C ASP A 43 3.10 -15.96 2.44
N CYS A 44 4.34 -16.30 2.82
CA CYS A 44 4.96 -17.61 2.63
C CYS A 44 5.19 -17.96 1.14
N SER A 45 5.82 -17.05 0.39
CA SER A 45 6.21 -17.31 -1.02
C SER A 45 7.22 -18.46 -1.13
N THR A 46 7.15 -19.14 -2.26
CA THR A 46 8.04 -20.25 -2.63
C THR A 46 8.99 -19.89 -3.78
N ASP A 47 8.82 -18.71 -4.35
CA ASP A 47 9.68 -18.11 -5.37
C ASP A 47 10.66 -17.10 -4.76
N LYS A 48 11.29 -16.27 -5.59
CA LYS A 48 12.27 -15.26 -5.14
C LYS A 48 11.67 -13.99 -4.53
N THR A 49 10.37 -13.95 -4.25
CA THR A 49 9.69 -12.75 -3.71
C THR A 49 10.37 -12.23 -2.44
N SER A 50 10.64 -13.11 -1.46
CA SER A 50 11.31 -12.73 -0.20
C SER A 50 12.69 -12.12 -0.43
N GLU A 51 13.53 -12.79 -1.24
CA GLU A 51 14.90 -12.36 -1.54
C GLU A 51 14.91 -10.96 -2.18
N ILE A 52 13.98 -10.72 -3.10
CA ILE A 52 13.84 -9.41 -3.74
C ILE A 52 13.47 -8.35 -2.70
N ILE A 53 12.48 -8.58 -1.84
CA ILE A 53 12.09 -7.63 -0.78
C ILE A 53 13.27 -7.32 0.13
N GLU A 54 14.01 -8.34 0.59
CA GLU A 54 15.17 -8.21 1.48
C GLU A 54 16.24 -7.29 0.86
N SER A 55 16.49 -7.40 -0.44
CA SER A 55 17.45 -6.53 -1.15
C SER A 55 17.08 -5.03 -1.13
N TYR A 56 15.79 -4.70 -1.01
CA TYR A 56 15.32 -3.32 -0.87
C TYR A 56 15.44 -2.80 0.56
N ILE A 57 15.27 -3.67 1.57
CA ILE A 57 15.36 -3.28 2.99
C ILE A 57 16.77 -2.83 3.33
N GLU A 58 17.79 -3.52 2.82
CA GLU A 58 19.20 -3.17 3.04
C GLU A 58 19.53 -1.72 2.63
N LYS A 59 18.77 -1.17 1.68
CA LYS A 59 18.98 0.17 1.12
C LYS A 59 17.98 1.22 1.60
N ASN A 60 16.90 0.80 2.28
CA ASN A 60 15.77 1.68 2.61
C ASN A 60 15.25 1.45 4.02
N ASN A 61 15.63 2.30 4.95
CA ASN A 61 15.26 2.19 6.37
C ASN A 61 13.76 2.45 6.67
N ASN A 62 12.99 2.92 5.71
CA ASN A 62 11.55 3.17 5.84
C ASN A 62 10.69 1.96 5.46
N ILE A 63 11.30 0.84 5.05
CA ILE A 63 10.60 -0.41 4.78
C ILE A 63 10.63 -1.29 6.03
N LYS A 64 9.46 -1.77 6.44
CA LYS A 64 9.29 -2.79 7.47
C LYS A 64 8.82 -4.08 6.80
N PHE A 65 9.53 -5.17 7.02
CA PHE A 65 9.23 -6.45 6.39
C PHE A 65 8.83 -7.52 7.41
N ILE A 66 7.84 -8.31 7.05
CA ILE A 66 7.34 -9.44 7.83
C ILE A 66 7.25 -10.64 6.90
N LYS A 67 7.61 -11.82 7.41
CA LYS A 67 7.45 -13.08 6.69
C LYS A 67 6.54 -14.01 7.46
N ASN A 68 5.45 -14.44 6.83
CA ASN A 68 4.56 -15.44 7.40
C ASN A 68 5.19 -16.83 7.30
N LYS A 69 4.98 -17.66 8.32
CA LYS A 69 5.45 -19.06 8.33
C LYS A 69 4.57 -20.00 7.49
N ILE A 70 3.34 -19.60 7.23
CA ILE A 70 2.34 -20.29 6.40
C ILE A 70 1.58 -19.26 5.60
N ASN A 71 1.00 -19.65 4.48
CA ASN A 71 0.11 -18.78 3.72
C ASN A 71 -1.19 -18.55 4.49
N LEU A 72 -1.44 -17.29 4.88
CA LEU A 72 -2.62 -16.84 5.62
C LEU A 72 -3.69 -16.25 4.72
N GLY A 73 -3.34 -15.92 3.49
CA GLY A 73 -4.17 -15.22 2.51
C GLY A 73 -4.15 -13.70 2.69
N LEU A 74 -4.52 -13.01 1.62
CA LEU A 74 -4.43 -11.56 1.47
C LEU A 74 -5.03 -10.77 2.65
N THR A 75 -6.26 -11.11 3.04
CA THR A 75 -6.99 -10.35 4.08
C THR A 75 -6.30 -10.41 5.44
N LYS A 76 -5.87 -11.61 5.88
CA LYS A 76 -5.20 -11.76 7.17
C LYS A 76 -3.83 -11.08 7.16
N SER A 77 -3.08 -11.22 6.08
CA SER A 77 -1.78 -10.58 5.90
C SER A 77 -1.88 -9.06 5.91
N LEU A 78 -2.87 -8.47 5.24
CA LEU A 78 -3.13 -7.03 5.32
C LEU A 78 -3.54 -6.57 6.72
N ASN A 79 -4.37 -7.33 7.45
CA ASN A 79 -4.74 -6.99 8.83
C ASN A 79 -3.53 -6.96 9.76
N ILE A 80 -2.60 -7.92 9.63
CA ILE A 80 -1.33 -7.91 10.40
C ILE A 80 -0.54 -6.62 10.12
N LEU A 81 -0.47 -6.17 8.86
CA LEU A 81 0.23 -4.93 8.51
C LEU A 81 -0.47 -3.70 9.07
N ILE A 82 -1.81 -3.66 9.03
CA ILE A 82 -2.59 -2.55 9.59
C ILE A 82 -2.38 -2.44 11.10
N GLU A 83 -2.38 -3.55 11.84
CA GLU A 83 -2.10 -3.57 13.27
C GLU A 83 -0.69 -3.07 13.63
N LYS A 84 0.29 -3.27 12.73
CA LYS A 84 1.69 -2.86 12.91
C LYS A 84 1.99 -1.47 12.33
N SER A 85 1.03 -0.84 11.71
CA SER A 85 1.18 0.48 11.11
C SER A 85 1.17 1.58 12.17
N SER A 86 1.97 2.62 11.95
CA SER A 86 2.06 3.79 12.85
C SER A 86 1.42 5.04 12.25
N GLY A 87 1.06 4.99 10.97
CA GLY A 87 0.52 6.13 10.22
C GLY A 87 -0.93 6.44 10.59
N GLN A 88 -1.26 7.71 10.48
CA GLN A 88 -2.63 8.18 10.61
C GLN A 88 -3.51 7.72 9.44
N TYR A 89 -2.91 7.48 8.29
CA TYR A 89 -3.57 7.04 7.06
C TYR A 89 -2.98 5.71 6.61
N ILE A 90 -3.85 4.87 6.04
CA ILE A 90 -3.45 3.59 5.42
C ILE A 90 -3.66 3.69 3.91
N ALA A 91 -2.63 3.35 3.15
CA ALA A 91 -2.71 3.19 1.69
C ALA A 91 -2.39 1.74 1.31
N ARG A 92 -3.33 1.06 0.66
CA ARG A 92 -3.09 -0.27 0.13
C ARG A 92 -2.33 -0.20 -1.19
N GLN A 93 -1.36 -1.10 -1.36
CA GLN A 93 -0.64 -1.37 -2.59
C GLN A 93 -0.67 -2.88 -2.85
N ASP A 94 -1.01 -3.30 -4.06
CA ASP A 94 -0.92 -4.70 -4.46
C ASP A 94 0.47 -4.98 -5.08
N ALA A 95 0.99 -6.21 -4.90
CA ALA A 95 2.36 -6.56 -5.28
C ALA A 95 2.59 -6.64 -6.81
N ASP A 96 1.52 -6.57 -7.58
CA ASP A 96 1.47 -6.57 -9.04
C ASP A 96 1.01 -5.24 -9.66
N ASP A 97 0.77 -4.22 -8.81
CA ASP A 97 0.37 -2.89 -9.25
C ASP A 97 1.54 -1.89 -9.23
N VAL A 98 1.51 -0.93 -10.13
CA VAL A 98 2.45 0.20 -10.19
C VAL A 98 1.72 1.50 -9.87
N SER A 99 2.19 2.21 -8.85
CA SER A 99 1.63 3.49 -8.44
C SER A 99 2.26 4.63 -9.20
N LEU A 100 1.43 5.51 -9.79
CA LEU A 100 1.92 6.74 -10.39
C LEU A 100 2.59 7.63 -9.34
N HIS A 101 3.64 8.35 -9.72
CA HIS A 101 4.51 9.16 -8.87
C HIS A 101 3.76 10.08 -7.87
N HIS A 102 2.62 10.64 -8.26
CA HIS A 102 1.85 11.56 -7.42
C HIS A 102 0.62 10.91 -6.73
N ARG A 103 0.45 9.58 -6.80
CA ARG A 103 -0.76 8.91 -6.28
C ARG A 103 -1.05 9.28 -4.82
N VAL A 104 -0.10 9.03 -3.93
CA VAL A 104 -0.29 9.27 -2.49
C VAL A 104 -0.50 10.75 -2.19
N GLN A 105 0.25 11.64 -2.85
CA GLN A 105 0.12 13.08 -2.69
C GLN A 105 -1.27 13.58 -3.06
N GLU A 106 -1.80 13.16 -4.21
CA GLU A 106 -3.13 13.58 -4.67
C GLU A 106 -4.24 13.01 -3.80
N GLN A 107 -4.11 11.76 -3.33
CA GLN A 107 -5.04 11.16 -2.38
C GLN A 107 -5.06 11.94 -1.06
N MET A 108 -3.90 12.28 -0.48
CA MET A 108 -3.80 13.05 0.75
C MET A 108 -4.37 14.46 0.60
N LYS A 109 -4.11 15.13 -0.53
CA LYS A 109 -4.69 16.43 -0.85
C LYS A 109 -6.21 16.36 -0.92
N LEU A 110 -6.76 15.35 -1.59
CA LEU A 110 -8.21 15.16 -1.71
C LEU A 110 -8.86 14.88 -0.35
N LEU A 111 -8.30 13.96 0.45
CA LEU A 111 -8.81 13.62 1.78
C LEU A 111 -8.90 14.85 2.67
N LYS A 112 -7.85 15.68 2.71
CA LYS A 112 -7.78 16.87 3.55
C LYS A 112 -8.69 17.99 3.06
N SER A 113 -8.66 18.28 1.75
CA SER A 113 -9.43 19.42 1.21
C SER A 113 -10.93 19.23 1.30
N LYS A 114 -11.40 17.98 1.28
CA LYS A 114 -12.82 17.63 1.32
C LYS A 114 -13.25 16.98 2.62
N ASN A 115 -12.37 16.92 3.62
CA ASN A 115 -12.60 16.25 4.91
C ASN A 115 -13.22 14.84 4.71
N LEU A 116 -12.58 14.03 3.87
CA LEU A 116 -13.03 12.68 3.54
C LEU A 116 -12.32 11.66 4.44
N ASP A 117 -13.02 10.60 4.76
CA ASP A 117 -12.44 9.46 5.49
C ASP A 117 -11.74 8.47 4.56
N PHE A 118 -12.06 8.51 3.26
CA PHE A 118 -11.60 7.52 2.29
C PHE A 118 -11.58 8.08 0.85
N CYS A 119 -10.63 7.63 0.04
CA CYS A 119 -10.63 7.87 -1.41
C CYS A 119 -10.04 6.65 -2.14
N THR A 120 -10.41 6.50 -3.41
CA THR A 120 -9.82 5.52 -4.32
C THR A 120 -9.27 6.20 -5.56
N THR A 121 -8.35 5.53 -6.23
CA THR A 121 -7.86 5.92 -7.55
C THR A 121 -8.43 5.00 -8.62
N ARG A 122 -8.44 5.46 -9.87
CA ARG A 122 -8.70 4.60 -11.02
C ARG A 122 -7.42 3.84 -11.37
N ALA A 123 -7.57 2.60 -11.84
CA ALA A 123 -6.47 1.83 -12.39
C ALA A 123 -6.51 1.83 -13.92
N ILE A 124 -5.34 1.86 -14.54
CA ILE A 124 -5.16 1.66 -15.98
C ILE A 124 -4.60 0.25 -16.17
N ILE A 125 -5.22 -0.54 -17.03
CA ILE A 125 -4.70 -1.87 -17.36
C ILE A 125 -3.58 -1.67 -18.40
N LYS A 126 -2.35 -2.09 -18.05
CA LYS A 126 -1.13 -1.86 -18.84
C LYS A 126 -1.28 -2.29 -20.31
N ASP A 127 -1.86 -3.46 -20.56
CA ASP A 127 -1.94 -4.02 -21.92
C ASP A 127 -3.10 -3.50 -22.77
N SER A 128 -4.11 -2.89 -22.18
CA SER A 128 -5.31 -2.47 -22.89
C SER A 128 -5.54 -0.97 -22.90
N MET A 129 -4.76 -0.21 -22.12
CA MET A 129 -4.95 1.25 -21.87
C MET A 129 -6.38 1.59 -21.42
N LYS A 130 -7.14 0.57 -20.97
CA LYS A 130 -8.52 0.76 -20.48
C LYS A 130 -8.50 1.24 -19.05
N LEU A 131 -9.18 2.35 -18.79
CA LEU A 131 -9.48 2.79 -17.42
C LEU A 131 -10.47 1.82 -16.79
N ARG A 132 -10.07 1.17 -15.69
CA ARG A 132 -11.05 0.55 -14.80
C ARG A 132 -11.69 1.65 -13.96
N PRO A 133 -13.04 1.71 -13.92
CA PRO A 133 -13.69 2.58 -12.95
C PRO A 133 -13.24 2.16 -11.54
N GLY A 134 -12.78 3.12 -10.76
CA GLY A 134 -12.54 2.87 -9.34
C GLY A 134 -13.82 2.37 -8.68
N VAL A 135 -13.70 1.57 -7.62
CA VAL A 135 -14.83 1.00 -6.86
C VAL A 135 -15.84 2.08 -6.44
N SER A 136 -15.40 3.32 -6.32
CA SER A 136 -16.23 4.50 -6.00
C SER A 136 -17.34 4.80 -7.03
N SER A 137 -17.29 4.25 -8.26
CA SER A 137 -18.36 4.44 -9.25
C SER A 137 -19.58 3.52 -9.02
N PHE A 138 -19.46 2.52 -8.13
CA PHE A 138 -20.51 1.55 -7.84
C PHE A 138 -21.02 1.59 -6.38
N LEU A 139 -20.34 2.28 -5.48
CA LEU A 139 -20.79 2.41 -4.10
C LEU A 139 -21.59 3.71 -3.93
N PRO A 140 -22.77 3.65 -3.28
CA PRO A 140 -23.47 4.85 -2.87
C PRO A 140 -22.52 5.70 -2.01
N LYS A 141 -22.57 7.03 -2.18
CA LYS A 141 -21.66 8.05 -1.60
C LYS A 141 -21.43 7.99 -0.07
N LYS A 142 -21.85 6.93 0.62
CA LYS A 142 -21.79 6.76 2.08
C LYS A 142 -21.15 5.47 2.60
N VAL A 143 -20.58 4.62 1.73
CA VAL A 143 -19.84 3.45 2.22
C VAL A 143 -18.36 3.77 2.21
N VAL A 144 -17.90 4.22 3.34
CA VAL A 144 -16.52 4.61 3.59
C VAL A 144 -16.01 3.75 4.72
N LEU A 145 -15.00 2.95 4.44
CA LEU A 145 -14.30 2.21 5.50
C LEU A 145 -13.33 3.17 6.20
N LYS A 146 -13.77 3.71 7.34
CA LYS A 146 -12.89 4.40 8.27
C LYS A 146 -12.00 3.37 8.95
N PHE A 147 -10.75 3.29 8.57
CA PHE A 147 -9.74 2.71 9.44
C PHE A 147 -9.09 3.85 10.23
N LYS A 148 -9.75 4.26 11.29
CA LYS A 148 -9.11 5.04 12.34
C LYS A 148 -8.45 4.01 13.24
N ASN A 149 -7.13 4.05 13.33
CA ASN A 149 -6.43 3.27 14.36
C ASN A 149 -6.95 3.80 15.70
N PRO A 150 -7.63 2.99 16.56
CA PRO A 150 -8.23 3.46 17.79
C PRO A 150 -7.23 3.69 18.93
N PHE A 151 -5.89 3.62 18.64
CA PHE A 151 -4.83 3.77 19.63
C PHE A 151 -3.83 4.85 19.27
#